data_a7727ed3aebc72d13e22a39e923f3f16
#
_entry.id   a7727ed3aebc72d13e22a39e923f3f16
#
_cell.length_a   1.000
_cell.length_b   1.000
_cell.length_c   1.000
_cell.angle_alpha   90.00
_cell.angle_beta   90.00
_cell.angle_gamma   90.00
#
_symmetry.space_group_name_H-M   'P 1'
#
loop_
_entity.id
_entity.type
_entity.pdbx_description
1 polymer ?
#
loop_
_entity_poly.entity_id
_entity_poly.type
_entity_poly.pdbx_seq_one_letter_code
_entity_poly.pdbx_strand_id
1 'polypeptide(L)'
;VCHCPFSNCAKGVPETPALLEDGICVGLGTDGAAHGGLSLWNEMKIFRSVMNVKHGVAQSDPAIMPAAQIISMVTKEGYHLMKEDGGIIAEGKKADFITINIMQPHLYPTGNLVNTLLECVTASDVCDMVVDGRLLMKNREILTLDEEKIFYEAMKYMEEVNT
;
A
#
# COMPACT_ATOMS: atom_id res chain seq x y z
N VAL A 1 -0.03 -7.62 -14.20
CA VAL A 1 -0.79 -8.45 -13.25
C VAL A 1 -1.04 -7.66 -11.99
N CYS A 2 -2.29 -7.64 -11.46
CA CYS A 2 -2.59 -7.10 -10.13
C CYS A 2 -2.74 -8.28 -9.16
N HIS A 3 -2.02 -8.23 -8.04
CA HIS A 3 -2.08 -9.22 -6.97
C HIS A 3 -2.62 -8.55 -5.71
N CYS A 4 -3.58 -9.19 -5.04
CA CYS A 4 -4.17 -8.75 -3.77
C CYS A 4 -3.81 -9.77 -2.68
N PRO A 5 -2.66 -9.63 -2.02
CA PRO A 5 -2.07 -10.66 -1.16
C PRO A 5 -3.01 -11.17 -0.08
N PHE A 6 -3.64 -10.28 0.67
CA PHE A 6 -4.52 -10.68 1.77
C PHE A 6 -5.70 -11.52 1.28
N SER A 7 -6.42 -11.05 0.26
CA SER A 7 -7.60 -11.76 -0.26
C SER A 7 -7.23 -13.05 -1.00
N ASN A 8 -6.02 -13.13 -1.54
CA ASN A 8 -5.57 -14.28 -2.32
C ASN A 8 -4.87 -15.37 -1.48
N CYS A 9 -4.46 -15.11 -0.24
CA CYS A 9 -3.76 -16.09 0.60
C CYS A 9 -4.49 -17.43 0.73
N ALA A 10 -5.83 -17.41 0.80
CA ALA A 10 -6.64 -18.64 0.86
C ALA A 10 -6.74 -19.39 -0.48
N LYS A 11 -6.34 -18.77 -1.58
CA LYS A 11 -6.43 -19.33 -2.96
C LYS A 11 -5.07 -19.80 -3.47
N GLY A 12 -3.99 -19.25 -2.94
CA GLY A 12 -2.62 -19.60 -3.30
C GLY A 12 -1.71 -18.38 -3.38
N VAL A 13 -0.42 -18.65 -3.46
CA VAL A 13 0.63 -17.64 -3.59
C VAL A 13 1.19 -17.70 -5.01
N PRO A 14 1.16 -16.61 -5.79
CA PRO A 14 1.63 -16.61 -7.17
C PRO A 14 3.17 -16.78 -7.24
N GLU A 15 3.64 -17.17 -8.42
CA GLU A 15 5.08 -17.25 -8.76
C GLU A 15 5.62 -15.86 -9.13
N THR A 16 5.46 -14.88 -8.24
CA THR A 16 5.81 -13.49 -8.53
C THR A 16 7.27 -13.28 -8.91
N PRO A 17 8.26 -13.93 -8.26
CA PRO A 17 9.65 -13.82 -8.71
C PRO A 17 9.82 -14.20 -10.19
N ALA A 18 9.26 -15.32 -10.62
CA ALA A 18 9.33 -15.77 -12.02
C ALA A 18 8.61 -14.81 -12.98
N LEU A 19 7.45 -14.26 -12.58
CA LEU A 19 6.75 -13.26 -13.39
C LEU A 19 7.62 -12.01 -13.62
N LEU A 20 8.32 -11.55 -12.59
CA LEU A 20 9.21 -10.40 -12.67
C LEU A 20 10.45 -10.70 -13.52
N GLU A 21 11.03 -11.91 -13.44
CA GLU A 21 12.13 -12.38 -14.28
C GLU A 21 11.72 -12.42 -15.77
N ASP A 22 10.49 -12.80 -16.06
CA ASP A 22 9.90 -12.77 -17.40
C ASP A 22 9.51 -11.35 -17.87
N GLY A 23 9.81 -10.30 -17.08
CA GLY A 23 9.52 -8.91 -17.42
C GLY A 23 8.04 -8.54 -17.30
N ILE A 24 7.23 -9.35 -16.63
CA ILE A 24 5.82 -9.06 -16.42
C ILE A 24 5.66 -8.04 -15.30
N CYS A 25 5.00 -6.93 -15.59
CA CYS A 25 4.66 -5.93 -14.58
C CYS A 25 3.66 -6.51 -13.56
N VAL A 26 4.01 -6.41 -12.27
CA VAL A 26 3.16 -6.85 -11.16
C VAL A 26 2.96 -5.68 -10.20
N GLY A 27 1.70 -5.32 -9.94
CA GLY A 27 1.32 -4.36 -8.91
C GLY A 27 0.51 -5.03 -7.80
N LEU A 28 0.44 -4.38 -6.65
CA LEU A 28 -0.39 -4.83 -5.52
C LEU A 28 -1.67 -4.02 -5.43
N GLY A 29 -2.74 -4.68 -4.99
CA GLY A 29 -4.03 -4.09 -4.69
C GLY A 29 -4.63 -4.66 -3.41
N THR A 30 -5.70 -4.06 -2.93
CA THR A 30 -6.36 -4.46 -1.67
C THR A 30 -7.57 -5.38 -1.88
N ASP A 31 -8.09 -5.49 -3.11
CA ASP A 31 -9.42 -6.06 -3.36
C ASP A 31 -10.50 -5.30 -2.55
N GLY A 32 -11.57 -5.97 -2.16
CA GLY A 32 -12.66 -5.37 -1.38
C GLY A 32 -12.34 -5.19 0.09
N ALA A 33 -12.93 -4.17 0.71
CA ALA A 33 -12.73 -3.81 2.12
C ALA A 33 -13.06 -4.95 3.11
N ALA A 34 -13.89 -5.91 2.70
CA ALA A 34 -14.29 -7.05 3.52
C ALA A 34 -13.14 -8.01 3.88
N HIS A 35 -12.03 -7.97 3.13
CA HIS A 35 -10.91 -8.92 3.29
C HIS A 35 -9.73 -8.41 4.14
N GLY A 36 -9.72 -7.21 4.63
CA GLY A 36 -8.57 -6.74 5.41
C GLY A 36 -8.42 -5.23 5.43
N GLY A 37 -9.44 -4.55 4.97
CA GLY A 37 -9.44 -3.10 4.84
C GLY A 37 -8.68 -2.64 3.59
N LEU A 38 -8.63 -1.33 3.39
CA LEU A 38 -8.06 -0.71 2.19
C LEU A 38 -6.66 -0.16 2.47
N SER A 39 -5.76 -1.00 3.01
CA SER A 39 -4.41 -0.60 3.37
C SER A 39 -3.35 -1.29 2.52
N LEU A 40 -2.73 -0.56 1.60
CA LEU A 40 -1.59 -1.06 0.82
C LEU A 40 -0.37 -1.41 1.69
N TRP A 41 -0.21 -0.79 2.88
CA TRP A 41 0.84 -1.21 3.81
C TRP A 41 0.62 -2.64 4.33
N ASN A 42 -0.62 -2.99 4.66
CA ASN A 42 -0.94 -4.35 5.07
C ASN A 42 -0.68 -5.34 3.92
N GLU A 43 -1.07 -5.00 2.71
CA GLU A 43 -0.82 -5.82 1.52
C GLU A 43 0.68 -6.04 1.26
N MET A 44 1.49 -4.99 1.35
CA MET A 44 2.95 -5.08 1.19
C MET A 44 3.60 -5.99 2.23
N LYS A 45 3.19 -5.88 3.51
CA LYS A 45 3.72 -6.71 4.62
C LYS A 45 3.36 -8.18 4.44
N ILE A 46 2.10 -8.46 4.11
CA ILE A 46 1.63 -9.82 3.84
C ILE A 46 2.33 -10.38 2.61
N PHE A 47 2.40 -9.61 1.53
CA PHE A 47 3.10 -10.02 0.31
C PHE A 47 4.54 -10.44 0.60
N ARG A 48 5.32 -9.60 1.30
CA ARG A 48 6.69 -9.93 1.68
C ARG A 48 6.76 -11.22 2.49
N SER A 49 5.87 -11.36 3.48
CA SER A 49 5.85 -12.55 4.34
C SER A 49 5.56 -13.83 3.55
N VAL A 50 4.55 -13.82 2.68
CA VAL A 50 4.21 -15.03 1.90
C VAL A 50 5.26 -15.34 0.83
N MET A 51 5.90 -14.33 0.23
CA MET A 51 7.01 -14.54 -0.69
C MET A 51 8.22 -15.17 0.02
N ASN A 52 8.57 -14.67 1.21
CA ASN A 52 9.63 -15.25 2.00
C ASN A 52 9.35 -16.71 2.38
N VAL A 53 8.14 -17.03 2.83
CA VAL A 53 7.75 -18.41 3.16
C VAL A 53 7.79 -19.33 1.94
N LYS A 54 7.21 -18.89 0.82
CA LYS A 54 7.10 -19.75 -0.38
C LYS A 54 8.43 -19.91 -1.12
N HIS A 55 9.15 -18.82 -1.32
CA HIS A 55 10.34 -18.78 -2.18
C HIS A 55 11.64 -18.58 -1.39
N GLY A 56 11.66 -17.68 -0.40
CA GLY A 56 12.85 -17.32 0.33
C GLY A 56 13.40 -18.46 1.19
N VAL A 57 12.54 -19.17 1.93
CA VAL A 57 12.96 -20.28 2.80
C VAL A 57 13.62 -21.39 1.99
N ALA A 58 13.05 -21.76 0.85
CA ALA A 58 13.59 -22.83 0.01
C ALA A 58 14.96 -22.49 -0.58
N GLN A 59 15.26 -21.21 -0.77
CA GLN A 59 16.51 -20.70 -1.34
C GLN A 59 17.46 -20.14 -0.30
N SER A 60 17.08 -20.17 1.00
CA SER A 60 17.81 -19.52 2.09
C SER A 60 18.06 -18.02 1.83
N ASP A 61 17.12 -17.37 1.14
CA ASP A 61 17.17 -15.94 0.79
C ASP A 61 16.03 -15.18 1.47
N PRO A 62 16.29 -14.48 2.59
CA PRO A 62 15.27 -13.68 3.26
C PRO A 62 14.94 -12.36 2.51
N ALA A 63 15.68 -12.04 1.45
CA ALA A 63 15.53 -10.84 0.66
C ALA A 63 14.99 -11.12 -0.75
N ILE A 64 14.34 -12.27 -0.96
CA ILE A 64 13.80 -12.70 -2.27
C ILE A 64 12.91 -11.62 -2.93
N MET A 65 12.24 -10.80 -2.11
CA MET A 65 11.51 -9.62 -2.57
C MET A 65 12.00 -8.39 -1.79
N PRO A 66 12.97 -7.63 -2.35
CA PRO A 66 13.51 -6.44 -1.70
C PRO A 66 12.43 -5.37 -1.44
N ALA A 67 12.54 -4.64 -0.32
CA ALA A 67 11.56 -3.62 0.05
C ALA A 67 11.34 -2.58 -1.05
N ALA A 68 12.39 -2.14 -1.74
CA ALA A 68 12.27 -1.19 -2.86
C ALA A 68 11.42 -1.73 -4.01
N GLN A 69 11.53 -3.04 -4.31
CA GLN A 69 10.71 -3.69 -5.33
C GLN A 69 9.24 -3.70 -4.92
N ILE A 70 8.95 -4.05 -3.67
CA ILE A 70 7.57 -4.10 -3.16
C ILE A 70 6.94 -2.70 -3.15
N ILE A 71 7.69 -1.67 -2.74
CA ILE A 71 7.23 -0.28 -2.79
C ILE A 71 6.96 0.16 -4.24
N SER A 72 7.82 -0.24 -5.19
CA SER A 72 7.59 0.03 -6.61
C SER A 72 6.27 -0.58 -7.11
N MET A 73 5.89 -1.76 -6.62
CA MET A 73 4.65 -2.45 -7.01
C MET A 73 3.37 -1.69 -6.58
N VAL A 74 3.43 -0.88 -5.54
CA VAL A 74 2.30 -0.04 -5.07
C VAL A 74 2.40 1.41 -5.53
N THR A 75 3.46 1.78 -6.22
CA THR A 75 3.69 3.13 -6.75
C THR A 75 3.86 3.10 -8.27
N LYS A 76 5.08 3.08 -8.75
CA LYS A 76 5.43 3.14 -10.17
C LYS A 76 4.74 2.04 -11.00
N GLU A 77 4.81 0.79 -10.56
CA GLU A 77 4.20 -0.32 -11.29
C GLU A 77 2.66 -0.28 -11.23
N GLY A 78 2.09 0.22 -10.13
CA GLY A 78 0.65 0.48 -10.03
C GLY A 78 0.18 1.47 -11.09
N TYR A 79 0.88 2.59 -11.26
CA TYR A 79 0.59 3.58 -12.31
C TYR A 79 0.76 2.99 -13.72
N HIS A 80 1.82 2.22 -13.94
CA HIS A 80 2.04 1.54 -15.20
C HIS A 80 0.88 0.58 -15.56
N LEU A 81 0.37 -0.18 -14.60
CA LEU A 81 -0.78 -1.07 -14.81
C LEU A 81 -2.06 -0.30 -15.15
N MET A 82 -2.25 0.89 -14.59
CA MET A 82 -3.37 1.77 -14.92
C MET A 82 -3.18 2.52 -16.25
N LYS A 83 -2.02 2.38 -16.89
CA LYS A 83 -1.61 3.14 -18.10
C LYS A 83 -1.58 4.65 -17.86
N GLU A 84 -1.19 5.04 -16.65
CA GLU A 84 -1.07 6.42 -16.20
C GLU A 84 0.40 6.78 -16.00
N ASP A 85 0.74 8.06 -16.16
CA ASP A 85 2.10 8.57 -16.03
C ASP A 85 2.34 9.22 -14.67
N GLY A 86 2.66 8.40 -13.69
CA GLY A 86 2.84 8.80 -12.29
C GLY A 86 3.57 7.77 -11.44
N GLY A 87 3.32 7.78 -10.13
CA GLY A 87 3.91 6.85 -9.16
C GLY A 87 5.37 7.12 -8.84
N ILE A 88 5.92 8.23 -9.33
CA ILE A 88 7.26 8.74 -9.02
C ILE A 88 7.22 10.26 -8.88
N ILE A 89 8.09 10.81 -8.04
CA ILE A 89 8.26 12.26 -7.92
C ILE A 89 9.32 12.70 -8.93
N ALA A 90 8.87 13.25 -10.06
CA ALA A 90 9.72 13.75 -11.13
C ALA A 90 9.01 14.83 -11.95
N GLU A 91 9.77 15.69 -12.62
CA GLU A 91 9.22 16.70 -13.52
C GLU A 91 8.37 16.08 -14.64
N GLY A 92 7.22 16.67 -14.91
CA GLY A 92 6.30 16.20 -15.94
C GLY A 92 5.41 15.01 -15.54
N LYS A 93 5.55 14.48 -14.34
CA LYS A 93 4.71 13.39 -13.82
C LYS A 93 3.55 13.94 -12.99
N LYS A 94 2.52 13.10 -12.78
CA LYS A 94 1.42 13.45 -11.88
C LYS A 94 1.96 13.74 -10.48
N ALA A 95 1.50 14.82 -9.88
CA ALA A 95 1.88 15.22 -8.53
C ALA A 95 0.99 14.48 -7.51
N ASP A 96 1.24 13.18 -7.36
CA ASP A 96 0.57 12.30 -6.41
C ASP A 96 1.59 11.83 -5.38
N PHE A 97 1.45 12.31 -4.15
CA PHE A 97 2.37 11.94 -3.07
C PHE A 97 1.72 12.09 -1.69
N ILE A 98 2.33 11.45 -0.72
CA ILE A 98 2.00 11.57 0.69
C ILE A 98 3.25 11.99 1.46
N THR A 99 3.04 12.64 2.61
CA THR A 99 4.10 12.87 3.60
C THR A 99 3.89 11.98 4.81
N ILE A 100 4.99 11.51 5.40
CA ILE A 100 4.97 10.59 6.56
C ILE A 100 5.78 11.23 7.68
N ASN A 101 5.22 11.28 8.88
CA ASN A 101 5.94 11.71 10.06
C ASN A 101 6.83 10.59 10.59
N ILE A 102 8.12 10.63 10.28
CA ILE A 102 9.09 9.63 10.74
C ILE A 102 9.53 9.81 12.19
N MET A 103 9.17 10.92 12.85
CA MET A 103 9.50 11.20 14.26
C MET A 103 8.49 10.58 15.22
N GLN A 104 8.16 9.30 14.96
CA GLN A 104 7.28 8.49 15.80
C GLN A 104 8.10 7.43 16.55
N PRO A 105 7.75 7.09 17.81
CA PRO A 105 8.51 6.11 18.59
C PRO A 105 8.70 4.75 17.91
N HIS A 106 7.72 4.29 17.14
CA HIS A 106 7.79 3.01 16.42
C HIS A 106 8.56 3.07 15.10
N LEU A 107 8.91 4.27 14.62
CA LEU A 107 9.71 4.49 13.41
C LEU A 107 11.15 4.90 13.69
N TYR A 108 11.45 5.33 14.93
CA TYR A 108 12.75 5.88 15.29
C TYR A 108 13.49 5.00 16.32
N PRO A 109 14.80 4.80 16.18
CA PRO A 109 15.68 5.31 15.11
C PRO A 109 15.53 4.51 13.81
N THR A 110 15.52 5.22 12.67
CA THR A 110 15.47 4.62 11.34
C THR A 110 16.86 4.22 10.87
N GLY A 111 17.11 2.92 10.70
CA GLY A 111 18.35 2.44 10.10
C GLY A 111 18.28 2.49 8.56
N ASN A 112 17.42 1.65 7.97
CA ASN A 112 17.16 1.63 6.53
C ASN A 112 15.76 2.18 6.28
N LEU A 113 15.67 3.40 5.73
CA LEU A 113 14.41 4.11 5.53
C LEU A 113 13.44 3.33 4.61
N VAL A 114 13.93 2.64 3.59
CA VAL A 114 13.10 1.87 2.65
C VAL A 114 12.48 0.66 3.36
N ASN A 115 13.24 -0.05 4.19
CA ASN A 115 12.69 -1.14 5.00
C ASN A 115 11.73 -0.61 6.07
N THR A 116 12.04 0.50 6.72
CA THR A 116 11.15 1.13 7.70
C THR A 116 9.82 1.53 7.06
N LEU A 117 9.86 2.11 5.85
CA LEU A 117 8.66 2.47 5.09
C LEU A 117 7.77 1.25 4.84
N LEU A 118 8.34 0.11 4.51
CA LEU A 118 7.58 -1.11 4.25
C LEU A 118 7.10 -1.79 5.53
N GLU A 119 8.00 -1.97 6.51
CA GLU A 119 7.75 -2.85 7.65
C GLU A 119 7.07 -2.16 8.84
N CYS A 120 7.39 -0.88 9.07
CA CYS A 120 6.99 -0.19 10.30
C CYS A 120 5.89 0.84 10.08
N VAL A 121 5.90 1.54 8.93
CA VAL A 121 4.91 2.57 8.63
C VAL A 121 3.50 1.97 8.51
N THR A 122 2.52 2.74 8.94
CA THR A 122 1.09 2.47 8.83
C THR A 122 0.37 3.66 8.20
N ALA A 123 -0.89 3.50 7.81
CA ALA A 123 -1.70 4.59 7.27
C ALA A 123 -1.87 5.75 8.27
N SER A 124 -1.77 5.48 9.59
CA SER A 124 -1.85 6.51 10.63
C SER A 124 -0.65 7.45 10.68
N ASP A 125 0.47 7.09 10.06
CA ASP A 125 1.67 7.92 10.03
C ASP A 125 1.68 8.94 8.86
N VAL A 126 0.72 8.82 7.94
CA VAL A 126 0.54 9.76 6.83
C VAL A 126 0.01 11.08 7.37
N CYS A 127 0.70 12.18 7.08
CA CYS A 127 0.32 13.53 7.50
C CYS A 127 -0.46 14.27 6.43
N ASP A 128 0.08 14.33 5.22
CA ASP A 128 -0.51 15.07 4.13
C ASP A 128 -0.69 14.15 2.91
N MET A 129 -1.66 14.48 2.07
CA MET A 129 -1.91 13.78 0.81
C MET A 129 -2.22 14.78 -0.30
N VAL A 130 -1.49 14.65 -1.38
CA VAL A 130 -1.69 15.40 -2.62
C VAL A 130 -2.01 14.40 -3.73
N VAL A 131 -3.06 14.67 -4.49
CA VAL A 131 -3.47 13.89 -5.67
C VAL A 131 -3.74 14.84 -6.82
N ASP A 132 -3.10 14.59 -7.96
CA ASP A 132 -3.16 15.42 -9.16
C ASP A 132 -2.86 16.91 -8.85
N GLY A 133 -1.86 17.14 -8.00
CA GLY A 133 -1.46 18.47 -7.54
C GLY A 133 -2.41 19.14 -6.54
N ARG A 134 -3.49 18.49 -6.13
CA ARG A 134 -4.47 19.02 -5.18
C ARG A 134 -4.24 18.46 -3.79
N LEU A 135 -4.11 19.34 -2.79
CA LEU A 135 -4.02 18.95 -1.39
C LEU A 135 -5.39 18.42 -0.91
N LEU A 136 -5.46 17.13 -0.61
CA LEU A 136 -6.69 16.48 -0.16
C LEU A 136 -6.72 16.26 1.36
N MET A 137 -5.56 16.07 1.97
CA MET A 137 -5.41 15.92 3.42
C MET A 137 -4.22 16.73 3.90
N LYS A 138 -4.34 17.42 5.03
CA LYS A 138 -3.28 18.19 5.69
C LYS A 138 -3.27 17.93 7.19
N ASN A 139 -2.10 17.59 7.74
CA ASN A 139 -1.96 17.26 9.17
C ASN A 139 -3.02 16.25 9.64
N ARG A 140 -3.37 15.27 8.81
CA ARG A 140 -4.39 14.23 9.01
C ARG A 140 -5.84 14.72 8.97
N GLU A 141 -6.09 15.96 8.65
CA GLU A 141 -7.43 16.50 8.40
C GLU A 141 -7.77 16.36 6.91
N ILE A 142 -8.86 15.66 6.59
CA ILE A 142 -9.34 15.53 5.21
C ILE A 142 -10.07 16.80 4.82
N LEU A 143 -9.59 17.49 3.77
CA LEU A 143 -10.10 18.79 3.36
C LEU A 143 -11.30 18.72 2.41
N THR A 144 -11.59 17.55 1.88
CA THR A 144 -12.58 17.34 0.81
C THR A 144 -13.82 16.57 1.25
N LEU A 145 -13.84 16.06 2.46
CA LEU A 145 -14.92 15.27 3.02
C LEU A 145 -15.31 15.82 4.40
N ASP A 146 -16.59 15.74 4.73
CA ASP A 146 -17.12 16.00 6.05
C ASP A 146 -17.19 14.66 6.82
N GLU A 147 -16.15 14.36 7.60
CA GLU A 147 -16.01 13.09 8.31
C GLU A 147 -17.11 12.92 9.36
N GLU A 148 -17.52 13.98 10.07
CA GLU A 148 -18.59 13.91 11.08
C GLU A 148 -19.93 13.51 10.45
N LYS A 149 -20.25 14.12 9.31
CA LYS A 149 -21.44 13.78 8.54
C LYS A 149 -21.41 12.34 8.03
N ILE A 150 -20.27 11.88 7.51
CA ILE A 150 -20.10 10.50 7.01
C ILE A 150 -20.30 9.51 8.15
N PHE A 151 -19.71 9.74 9.31
CA PHE A 151 -19.90 8.87 10.49
C PHE A 151 -21.36 8.86 10.94
N TYR A 152 -22.01 10.01 11.00
CA TYR A 152 -23.42 10.10 11.37
C TYR A 152 -24.32 9.30 10.41
N GLU A 153 -24.13 9.47 9.11
CA GLU A 153 -24.91 8.74 8.09
C GLU A 153 -24.65 7.23 8.13
N ALA A 154 -23.39 6.81 8.34
CA ALA A 154 -23.03 5.40 8.46
C ALA A 154 -23.68 4.76 9.72
N MET A 155 -23.66 5.44 10.86
CA MET A 155 -24.30 4.96 12.09
C MET A 155 -25.80 4.78 11.90
N LYS A 156 -26.48 5.77 11.30
CA LYS A 156 -27.91 5.69 11.00
C LYS A 156 -28.25 4.50 10.11
N TYR A 157 -27.45 4.28 9.06
CA TYR A 157 -27.62 3.12 8.18
C TYR A 157 -27.46 1.79 8.93
N MET A 158 -26.49 1.69 9.84
CA MET A 158 -26.27 0.48 10.65
C MET A 158 -27.46 0.20 11.59
N GLU A 159 -28.11 1.22 12.13
CA GLU A 159 -29.32 1.07 12.95
C GLU A 159 -30.49 0.52 12.10
N GLU A 160 -30.66 1.03 10.87
CA GLU A 160 -31.73 0.58 9.95
C GLU A 160 -31.55 -0.88 9.50
N VAL A 161 -30.29 -1.34 9.30
CA VAL A 161 -29.99 -2.71 8.84
C VAL A 161 -30.11 -3.74 9.95
N ASN A 162 -29.91 -3.34 11.22
CA ASN A 162 -29.98 -4.25 12.38
C ASN A 162 -31.40 -4.35 13.01
N THR A 163 -32.37 -3.65 12.46
CA THR A 163 -33.81 -3.77 12.83
C THR A 163 -34.53 -4.68 11.86
#